data_041a0dc6a1981685bb22bec316cfabf9
#
_entry.id   041a0dc6a1981685bb22bec316cfabf9
#
_cell.length_a   1.000
_cell.length_b   1.000
_cell.length_c   1.000
_cell.angle_alpha   90.00
_cell.angle_beta   90.00
_cell.angle_gamma   90.00
#
_symmetry.space_group_name_H-M   'P 1'
#
loop_
_entity.id
_entity.type
_entity.pdbx_description
1 polymer ?
#
loop_
_entity_poly.entity_id
_entity_poly.type
_entity_poly.pdbx_seq_one_letter_code
_entity_poly.pdbx_strand_id
1 'polypeptide(L)'
;MNSGVAKAIREKWPIVFENYYKKWHDGINLLGDIQIVPLYNNYYETEHRQYVVNMFAQENYGYDGRRYTSYDAFWSCLGHIREAVPKGSKIAFPYKIGCDRGGGCWSVILTMICEVLEEDYNIEFYYLNEDTWLLRHIIDTEWEGK
;
A
#
# COMPACT_ATOMS: atom_id res chain seq x y z
N MET A 1 -8.68 -8.89 -0.96
CA MET A 1 -7.50 -9.19 -1.82
C MET A 1 -7.84 -10.11 -2.99
N ASN A 2 -8.84 -9.76 -3.76
CA ASN A 2 -9.34 -10.62 -4.84
C ASN A 2 -9.02 -10.12 -6.26
N SER A 3 -8.33 -9.00 -6.39
CA SER A 3 -7.96 -8.46 -7.70
C SER A 3 -6.70 -7.62 -7.63
N GLY A 4 -6.10 -7.39 -8.79
CA GLY A 4 -4.95 -6.52 -8.96
C GLY A 4 -3.75 -6.90 -8.11
N VAL A 5 -3.10 -5.87 -7.59
CA VAL A 5 -1.90 -6.00 -6.76
C VAL A 5 -2.16 -6.80 -5.48
N ALA A 6 -3.29 -6.55 -4.84
CA ALA A 6 -3.63 -7.24 -3.60
C ALA A 6 -3.75 -8.75 -3.81
N LYS A 7 -4.34 -9.17 -4.94
CA LYS A 7 -4.42 -10.59 -5.29
C LYS A 7 -3.03 -11.19 -5.51
N ALA A 8 -2.15 -10.48 -6.22
CA ALA A 8 -0.79 -10.94 -6.47
C ALA A 8 -0.01 -11.12 -5.17
N ILE A 9 -0.14 -10.19 -4.23
CA ILE A 9 0.49 -10.28 -2.91
C ILE A 9 -0.06 -11.48 -2.13
N ARG A 10 -1.38 -11.66 -2.13
CA ARG A 10 -2.01 -12.79 -1.47
C ARG A 10 -1.50 -14.13 -2.00
N GLU A 11 -1.37 -14.25 -3.31
CA GLU A 11 -0.89 -15.49 -3.93
C GLU A 11 0.57 -15.76 -3.62
N LYS A 12 1.40 -14.73 -3.59
CA LYS A 12 2.82 -14.89 -3.28
C LYS A 12 3.10 -15.09 -1.80
N TRP A 13 2.39 -14.36 -0.95
CA TRP A 13 2.57 -14.41 0.50
C TRP A 13 1.22 -14.57 1.21
N PRO A 14 0.70 -15.80 1.29
CA PRO A 14 -0.60 -16.04 1.92
C PRO A 14 -0.73 -15.50 3.35
N ILE A 15 0.39 -15.44 4.08
CA ILE A 15 0.39 -14.91 5.45
C ILE A 15 -0.09 -13.47 5.53
N VAL A 16 0.14 -12.68 4.48
CA VAL A 16 -0.32 -11.29 4.43
C VAL A 16 -1.85 -11.23 4.46
N PHE A 17 -2.49 -12.07 3.66
CA PHE A 17 -3.95 -12.16 3.65
C PHE A 17 -4.51 -12.71 4.96
N GLU A 18 -3.88 -13.74 5.51
CA GLU A 18 -4.34 -14.34 6.77
C GLU A 18 -4.32 -13.33 7.92
N ASN A 19 -3.26 -12.55 8.03
CA ASN A 19 -3.15 -11.50 9.03
C ASN A 19 -4.14 -10.37 8.79
N TYR A 20 -4.33 -9.96 7.54
CA TYR A 20 -5.32 -8.96 7.14
C TYR A 20 -6.73 -9.42 7.54
N TYR A 21 -7.09 -10.64 7.17
CA TYR A 21 -8.40 -11.22 7.43
C TYR A 21 -8.68 -11.31 8.93
N LYS A 22 -7.72 -11.77 9.69
CA LYS A 22 -7.83 -11.87 11.15
C LYS A 22 -8.05 -10.49 11.79
N LYS A 23 -7.26 -9.51 11.39
CA LYS A 23 -7.40 -8.16 11.94
C LYS A 23 -8.76 -7.55 11.57
N TRP A 24 -9.21 -7.78 10.35
CA TRP A 24 -10.52 -7.30 9.89
C TRP A 24 -11.67 -7.86 10.74
N HIS A 25 -11.62 -9.14 11.07
CA HIS A 25 -12.64 -9.77 11.91
C HIS A 25 -12.58 -9.35 13.36
N ASP A 26 -11.38 -9.13 13.89
CA ASP A 26 -11.19 -8.80 15.31
C ASP A 26 -11.30 -7.30 15.58
N GLY A 27 -11.15 -6.48 14.55
CA GLY A 27 -11.12 -5.03 14.69
C GLY A 27 -12.52 -4.40 14.61
N ILE A 28 -12.76 -3.40 15.47
CA ILE A 28 -14.02 -2.67 15.49
C ILE A 28 -13.99 -1.51 14.52
N ASN A 29 -12.92 -0.76 14.48
CA ASN A 29 -12.73 0.37 13.57
C ASN A 29 -11.28 0.45 13.16
N LEU A 30 -11.00 -0.04 11.96
CA LEU A 30 -9.64 -0.10 11.44
C LEU A 30 -9.31 1.04 10.48
N LEU A 31 -10.29 1.83 10.07
CA LEU A 31 -10.09 2.85 9.05
C LEU A 31 -9.05 3.86 9.52
N GLY A 32 -8.00 4.03 8.72
CA GLY A 32 -6.87 4.91 9.04
C GLY A 32 -5.69 4.22 9.73
N ASP A 33 -5.85 2.94 10.06
CA ASP A 33 -4.79 2.16 10.71
C ASP A 33 -3.98 1.36 9.68
N ILE A 34 -2.83 0.85 10.12
CA ILE A 34 -1.97 -0.02 9.31
C ILE A 34 -1.68 -1.32 10.04
N GLN A 35 -1.24 -2.31 9.26
CA GLN A 35 -0.73 -3.56 9.79
C GLN A 35 0.58 -3.90 9.08
N ILE A 36 1.64 -4.11 9.83
CA ILE A 36 2.94 -4.46 9.27
C ILE A 36 3.14 -5.97 9.39
N VAL A 37 3.32 -6.65 8.27
CA VAL A 37 3.50 -8.09 8.22
C VAL A 37 4.92 -8.40 7.76
N PRO A 38 5.76 -9.02 8.61
CA PRO A 38 7.10 -9.43 8.21
C PRO A 38 7.04 -10.61 7.25
N LEU A 39 7.93 -10.59 6.25
CA LEU A 39 8.05 -11.66 5.27
C LEU A 39 9.32 -12.46 5.53
N TYR A 40 9.20 -13.78 5.45
CA TYR A 40 10.34 -14.70 5.50
C TYR A 40 10.57 -15.25 4.09
N ASN A 41 11.78 -15.06 3.58
CA ASN A 41 12.13 -15.56 2.24
C ASN A 41 12.56 -17.02 2.27
N ASN A 42 12.99 -17.52 3.44
CA ASN A 42 13.29 -18.95 3.63
C ASN A 42 13.08 -19.36 5.10
N TYR A 43 13.02 -20.65 5.33
CA TYR A 43 12.72 -21.24 6.64
C TYR A 43 13.74 -20.88 7.73
N TYR A 44 14.99 -20.61 7.34
CA TYR A 44 16.07 -20.35 8.28
C TYR A 44 16.34 -18.86 8.52
N GLU A 45 15.62 -17.97 7.87
CA GLU A 45 15.77 -16.54 8.12
C GLU A 45 15.26 -16.16 9.50
N THR A 46 16.15 -15.57 10.29
CA THR A 46 15.81 -15.03 11.62
C THR A 46 15.62 -13.53 11.59
N GLU A 47 16.08 -12.86 10.53
CA GLU A 47 15.92 -11.42 10.33
C GLU A 47 14.95 -11.14 9.19
N HIS A 48 14.02 -10.24 9.45
CA HIS A 48 13.08 -9.78 8.44
C HIS A 48 13.70 -8.63 7.66
N ARG A 49 13.85 -8.78 6.34
CA ARG A 49 14.36 -7.73 5.47
C ARG A 49 13.26 -7.10 4.62
N GLN A 50 12.11 -7.75 4.55
CA GLN A 50 10.99 -7.28 3.78
C GLN A 50 9.71 -7.37 4.61
N TYR A 51 8.84 -6.41 4.37
CA TYR A 51 7.56 -6.32 5.07
C TYR A 51 6.48 -5.94 4.07
N VAL A 52 5.26 -6.35 4.34
CA VAL A 52 4.08 -5.82 3.67
C VAL A 52 3.31 -5.00 4.68
N VAL A 53 2.90 -3.81 4.27
CA VAL A 53 2.05 -2.95 5.08
C VAL A 53 0.65 -2.95 4.49
N ASN A 54 -0.30 -3.45 5.24
CA ASN A 54 -1.72 -3.34 4.89
C ASN A 54 -2.23 -2.01 5.41
N MET A 55 -2.80 -1.21 4.53
CA MET A 55 -3.37 0.10 4.85
C MET A 55 -4.90 -0.01 4.85
N PHE A 56 -5.53 0.34 5.97
CA PHE A 56 -6.99 0.30 6.08
C PHE A 56 -7.55 1.69 5.74
N ALA A 57 -7.59 1.98 4.44
CA ALA A 57 -8.00 3.30 3.93
C ALA A 57 -9.29 3.25 3.12
N GLN A 58 -9.97 2.11 3.11
CA GLN A 58 -11.12 1.88 2.26
C GLN A 58 -12.13 1.00 3.00
N GLU A 59 -13.37 1.47 3.12
CA GLU A 59 -14.42 0.67 3.76
C GLU A 59 -15.02 -0.37 2.81
N ASN A 60 -15.10 -0.04 1.53
CA ASN A 60 -15.74 -0.86 0.53
C ASN A 60 -15.04 -0.66 -0.82
N TYR A 61 -15.57 -1.26 -1.88
CA TYR A 61 -15.05 -1.06 -3.24
C TYR A 61 -16.16 -1.31 -4.27
N GLY A 62 -15.99 -0.75 -5.47
CA GLY A 62 -16.95 -0.94 -6.54
C GLY A 62 -16.52 -0.20 -7.81
N TYR A 63 -17.36 -0.32 -8.83
CA TYR A 63 -17.16 0.33 -10.15
C TYR A 63 -18.32 1.28 -10.51
N ASP A 64 -19.06 1.73 -9.52
CA ASP A 64 -20.22 2.61 -9.72
C ASP A 64 -19.85 4.11 -9.79
N GLY A 65 -18.56 4.43 -9.85
CA GLY A 65 -18.07 5.80 -9.89
C GLY A 65 -17.97 6.47 -8.54
N ARG A 66 -18.39 5.80 -7.47
CA ARG A 66 -18.28 6.35 -6.11
C ARG A 66 -16.86 6.16 -5.57
N ARG A 67 -16.43 7.10 -4.74
CA ARG A 67 -15.16 6.99 -4.05
C ARG A 67 -15.33 6.22 -2.76
N TYR A 68 -14.70 5.07 -2.67
CA TYR A 68 -14.66 4.24 -1.45
C TYR A 68 -13.39 4.47 -0.64
N THR A 69 -12.31 4.95 -1.28
CA THR A 69 -11.08 5.33 -0.57
C THR A 69 -11.33 6.59 0.24
N SER A 70 -11.07 6.51 1.54
CA SER A 70 -11.09 7.68 2.42
C SER A 70 -9.74 8.38 2.37
N TYR A 71 -9.70 9.63 1.92
CA TYR A 71 -8.45 10.41 1.90
C TYR A 71 -7.94 10.67 3.31
N ASP A 72 -8.83 10.93 4.25
CA ASP A 72 -8.43 11.13 5.64
C ASP A 72 -7.81 9.89 6.24
N ALA A 73 -8.39 8.72 5.97
CA ALA A 73 -7.85 7.45 6.41
C ALA A 73 -6.54 7.13 5.73
N PHE A 74 -6.42 7.41 4.43
CA PHE A 74 -5.16 7.22 3.70
C PHE A 74 -4.05 8.10 4.30
N TRP A 75 -4.34 9.35 4.56
CA TRP A 75 -3.42 10.28 5.21
C TRP A 75 -2.98 9.76 6.59
N SER A 76 -3.92 9.28 7.38
CA SER A 76 -3.64 8.68 8.69
C SER A 76 -2.72 7.47 8.56
N CYS A 77 -2.99 6.58 7.59
CA CYS A 77 -2.12 5.42 7.31
C CYS A 77 -0.68 5.85 6.98
N LEU A 78 -0.52 6.88 6.16
CA LEU A 78 0.81 7.39 5.81
C LEU A 78 1.54 7.92 7.05
N GLY A 79 0.83 8.60 7.94
CA GLY A 79 1.38 9.06 9.21
C GLY A 79 1.87 7.90 10.10
N HIS A 80 1.10 6.83 10.16
CA HIS A 80 1.50 5.63 10.88
C HIS A 80 2.73 4.96 10.26
N ILE A 81 2.82 4.94 8.94
CA ILE A 81 4.01 4.43 8.24
C ILE A 81 5.23 5.26 8.64
N ARG A 82 5.11 6.57 8.60
CA ARG A 82 6.21 7.46 8.97
C ARG A 82 6.71 7.25 10.40
N GLU A 83 5.80 6.95 11.32
CA GLU A 83 6.16 6.66 12.71
C GLU A 83 6.82 5.30 12.89
N ALA A 84 6.36 4.29 12.14
CA ALA A 84 6.76 2.90 12.36
C ALA A 84 7.94 2.45 11.51
N VAL A 85 8.11 2.98 10.30
CA VAL A 85 9.12 2.53 9.35
C VAL A 85 10.39 3.38 9.49
N PRO A 86 11.57 2.75 9.63
CA PRO A 86 12.82 3.50 9.75
C PRO A 86 13.08 4.40 8.56
N LYS A 87 13.52 5.62 8.82
CA LYS A 87 13.90 6.57 7.78
C LYS A 87 15.01 6.01 6.90
N GLY A 88 14.97 6.33 5.62
CA GLY A 88 15.90 5.80 4.63
C GLY A 88 15.44 4.49 4.01
N SER A 89 14.36 3.89 4.51
CA SER A 89 13.82 2.65 3.93
C SER A 89 13.26 2.88 2.54
N LYS A 90 13.30 1.83 1.73
CA LYS A 90 12.61 1.79 0.44
C LYS A 90 11.16 1.40 0.69
N ILE A 91 10.23 2.20 0.20
CA ILE A 91 8.80 1.92 0.29
C ILE A 91 8.24 1.81 -1.12
N ALA A 92 7.64 0.68 -1.43
CA ALA A 92 7.00 0.41 -2.71
C ALA A 92 5.49 0.50 -2.57
N PHE A 93 4.87 1.28 -3.43
CA PHE A 93 3.43 1.37 -3.54
C PHE A 93 2.96 0.78 -4.87
N PRO A 94 1.78 0.15 -4.89
CA PRO A 94 1.12 -0.12 -6.16
C PRO A 94 0.85 1.18 -6.89
N TYR A 95 1.17 1.24 -8.19
CA TYR A 95 0.83 2.40 -9.00
C TYR A 95 -0.69 2.62 -8.98
N LYS A 96 -1.09 3.86 -8.76
CA LYS A 96 -2.50 4.26 -8.61
C LYS A 96 -3.23 3.55 -7.47
N ILE A 97 -2.50 3.29 -6.39
CA ILE A 97 -3.12 2.73 -5.17
C ILE A 97 -4.36 3.55 -4.77
N GLY A 98 -5.45 2.85 -4.49
CA GLY A 98 -6.72 3.47 -4.07
C GLY A 98 -7.54 4.09 -5.19
N CYS A 99 -7.09 4.04 -6.46
CA CYS A 99 -7.71 4.75 -7.57
C CYS A 99 -8.53 3.86 -8.50
N ASP A 100 -8.38 2.54 -8.44
CA ASP A 100 -9.18 1.62 -9.24
C ASP A 100 -10.54 1.40 -8.56
N ARG A 101 -10.72 0.31 -7.86
CA ARG A 101 -11.98 0.02 -7.15
C ARG A 101 -12.28 1.00 -6.02
N GLY A 102 -11.26 1.59 -5.44
CA GLY A 102 -11.42 2.62 -4.42
C GLY A 102 -11.90 3.97 -4.93
N GLY A 103 -11.80 4.21 -6.23
CA GLY A 103 -12.30 5.43 -6.87
C GLY A 103 -11.56 6.72 -6.52
N GLY A 104 -10.37 6.63 -5.92
CA GLY A 104 -9.59 7.80 -5.57
C GLY A 104 -8.97 8.48 -6.79
N CYS A 105 -8.63 9.76 -6.64
CA CYS A 105 -7.90 10.53 -7.64
C CYS A 105 -6.40 10.34 -7.44
N TRP A 106 -5.70 9.89 -8.48
CA TRP A 106 -4.27 9.61 -8.37
C TRP A 106 -3.45 10.83 -7.99
N SER A 107 -3.75 12.00 -8.56
CA SER A 107 -3.00 13.21 -8.21
C SER A 107 -3.13 13.57 -6.72
N VAL A 108 -4.28 13.32 -6.13
CA VAL A 108 -4.49 13.53 -4.69
C VAL A 108 -3.67 12.52 -3.87
N ILE A 109 -3.78 11.26 -4.21
CA ILE A 109 -3.06 10.17 -3.53
C ILE A 109 -1.55 10.38 -3.65
N LEU A 110 -1.03 10.65 -4.85
CA LEU A 110 0.39 10.87 -5.08
C LEU A 110 0.90 12.07 -4.29
N THR A 111 0.15 13.17 -4.26
CA THR A 111 0.51 14.35 -3.49
C THR A 111 0.63 14.02 -2.01
N MET A 112 -0.30 13.26 -1.45
CA MET A 112 -0.26 12.85 -0.05
C MET A 112 0.96 11.97 0.25
N ILE A 113 1.26 11.02 -0.61
CA ILE A 113 2.43 10.14 -0.44
C ILE A 113 3.71 10.97 -0.42
N CYS A 114 3.87 11.87 -1.38
CA CYS A 114 5.04 12.73 -1.46
C CYS A 114 5.15 13.66 -0.25
N GLU A 115 4.06 14.28 0.15
CA GLU A 115 4.05 15.21 1.27
C GLU A 115 4.49 14.53 2.58
N VAL A 116 4.03 13.33 2.83
CA VAL A 116 4.32 12.64 4.09
C VAL A 116 5.66 11.90 4.06
N LEU A 117 6.03 11.27 2.95
CA LEU A 117 7.10 10.28 2.93
C LEU A 117 8.32 10.63 2.07
N GLU A 118 8.19 11.54 1.11
CA GLU A 118 9.26 11.76 0.11
C GLU A 118 10.59 12.17 0.73
N GLU A 119 10.55 13.03 1.75
CA GLU A 119 11.77 13.57 2.35
C GLU A 119 12.60 12.50 3.07
N ASP A 120 11.93 11.52 3.68
CA ASP A 120 12.58 10.56 4.58
C ASP A 120 12.76 9.16 3.99
N TYR A 121 12.15 8.86 2.84
CA TYR A 121 12.10 7.50 2.28
C TYR A 121 12.39 7.48 0.78
N ASN A 122 12.85 6.33 0.30
CA ASN A 122 12.98 6.06 -1.13
C ASN A 122 11.66 5.45 -1.63
N ILE A 123 10.89 6.24 -2.35
CA ILE A 123 9.55 5.83 -2.82
C ILE A 123 9.64 5.25 -4.22
N GLU A 124 9.03 4.09 -4.42
CA GLU A 124 8.94 3.42 -5.72
C GLU A 124 7.50 3.02 -5.99
N PHE A 125 7.11 3.02 -7.25
CA PHE A 125 5.80 2.57 -7.68
C PHE A 125 5.92 1.36 -8.59
N TYR A 126 5.10 0.35 -8.32
CA TYR A 126 5.05 -0.88 -9.10
C TYR A 126 3.70 -0.99 -9.77
N TYR A 127 3.68 -1.48 -10.99
CA TYR A 127 2.43 -1.85 -11.64
C TYR A 127 2.53 -3.27 -12.19
N LEU A 128 1.37 -3.92 -12.25
CA LEU A 128 1.26 -5.24 -12.82
C LEU A 128 1.17 -5.09 -14.33
N ASN A 129 2.11 -5.69 -15.04
CA ASN A 129 2.11 -5.72 -16.50
C ASN A 129 2.05 -7.18 -16.94
N GLU A 130 0.94 -7.56 -17.55
CA GLU A 130 0.63 -8.95 -17.85
C GLU A 130 0.66 -9.78 -16.57
N ASP A 131 1.61 -10.68 -16.40
CA ASP A 131 1.72 -11.52 -15.21
C ASP A 131 2.94 -11.17 -14.35
N THR A 132 3.61 -10.06 -14.63
CA THR A 132 4.83 -9.68 -13.91
C THR A 132 4.71 -8.31 -13.26
N TRP A 133 5.49 -8.14 -12.20
CA TRP A 133 5.67 -6.84 -11.55
C TRP A 133 6.81 -6.10 -12.21
N LEU A 134 6.55 -4.87 -12.63
CA LEU A 134 7.59 -3.98 -13.13
C LEU A 134 7.83 -2.85 -12.14
N LEU A 135 9.08 -2.68 -11.76
CA LEU A 135 9.50 -1.53 -10.97
C LEU A 135 9.46 -0.28 -11.84
N ARG A 136 8.83 0.78 -11.34
CA ARG A 136 8.79 2.08 -12.00
C ARG A 136 9.17 3.18 -11.03
N HIS A 137 10.13 3.97 -11.42
CA HIS A 137 10.43 5.24 -10.76
C HIS A 137 9.54 6.32 -11.37
N ILE A 138 8.26 6.19 -11.11
CA ILE A 138 7.25 7.02 -11.76
C ILE A 138 7.19 8.42 -11.15
N ILE A 139 7.60 8.50 -9.88
CA ILE A 139 7.52 9.76 -9.14
C ILE A 139 8.23 10.91 -9.85
N ASP A 140 9.43 10.67 -10.37
CA ASP A 140 10.18 11.69 -11.09
C ASP A 140 9.50 12.10 -12.38
N THR A 141 9.01 11.12 -13.14
CA THR A 141 8.37 11.38 -14.42
C THR A 141 7.02 12.08 -14.27
N GLU A 142 6.18 11.58 -13.36
CA GLU A 142 4.85 12.16 -13.16
C GLU A 142 4.91 13.49 -12.40
N TRP A 143 5.85 13.62 -11.48
CA TRP A 143 6.00 14.84 -10.70
C TRP A 143 6.61 15.96 -11.53
N GLU A 144 7.65 15.68 -12.29
CA GLU A 144 8.32 16.67 -13.14
C GLU A 144 7.49 17.06 -14.37
N GLY A 145 6.63 16.17 -14.83
CA GLY A 145 5.75 16.46 -15.98
C GLY A 145 4.57 17.34 -15.65
N LYS A 146 4.46 17.78 -14.42
CA LYS A 146 3.39 18.65 -13.99
C LYS A 146 3.86 20.09 -13.90
#